data_bc2ae1dee62898892ed5cd15a71062c4
#
_entry.id   bc2ae1dee62898892ed5cd15a71062c4
#
_cell.length_a   1.000
_cell.length_b   1.000
_cell.length_c   1.000
_cell.angle_alpha   90.00
_cell.angle_beta   90.00
_cell.angle_gamma   90.00
#
_symmetry.space_group_name_H-M   'P 1'
#
loop_
_entity.id
_entity.type
_entity.pdbx_description
1 polymer ?
#
loop_
_entity_poly.entity_id
_entity_poly.type
_entity_poly.pdbx_seq_one_letter_code
_entity_poly.pdbx_strand_id
1 'polypeptide(L)'
;MPISRHRFIDTHGVEHNVMVVADRILDGDGEPVGTTGFYIDLSDTLAEAERDMVGQLLPELIEARAVIEQAKGVLMRMYRISAEQAFQVLRWRSQETNIKLRVLAERLITELPTIPPASPATVAAFDHILLNLHEHIGRG
;
A
#
# COMPACT_ATOMS: atom_id res chain seq x y z
N MET A 1 -12.42 -2.50 -5.41
CA MET A 1 -11.83 -3.67 -4.75
C MET A 1 -12.20 -3.66 -3.28
N PRO A 2 -13.14 -4.49 -2.85
CA PRO A 2 -13.54 -4.49 -1.44
C PRO A 2 -12.44 -5.05 -0.55
N ILE A 3 -12.26 -4.40 0.58
CA ILE A 3 -11.27 -4.77 1.58
C ILE A 3 -12.00 -4.96 2.88
N SER A 4 -11.73 -6.05 3.56
CA SER A 4 -12.27 -6.28 4.89
C SER A 4 -11.16 -6.70 5.84
N ARG A 5 -11.33 -6.34 7.11
CA ARG A 5 -10.40 -6.66 8.15
C ARG A 5 -11.05 -7.65 9.10
N HIS A 6 -10.37 -8.73 9.36
CA HIS A 6 -10.89 -9.81 10.19
C HIS A 6 -9.87 -10.22 11.24
N ARG A 7 -10.40 -10.82 12.30
CA ARG A 7 -9.61 -11.34 13.39
C ARG A 7 -10.06 -12.77 13.62
N PHE A 8 -9.12 -13.71 13.68
CA PHE A 8 -9.45 -15.10 13.96
C PHE A 8 -8.44 -15.71 14.93
N ILE A 9 -8.87 -16.79 15.57
CA ILE A 9 -8.02 -17.55 16.51
C ILE A 9 -7.73 -18.89 15.84
N ASP A 10 -6.44 -19.26 15.74
CA ASP A 10 -6.05 -20.52 15.13
C ASP A 10 -6.25 -21.69 16.09
N THR A 11 -5.91 -22.89 15.63
CA THR A 11 -6.05 -24.12 16.44
C THR A 11 -5.13 -24.17 17.65
N HIS A 12 -4.13 -23.30 17.71
CA HIS A 12 -3.22 -23.18 18.84
C HIS A 12 -3.61 -22.05 19.79
N GLY A 13 -4.75 -21.42 19.58
CA GLY A 13 -5.22 -20.32 20.42
C GLY A 13 -4.58 -18.98 20.14
N VAL A 14 -3.85 -18.84 19.05
CA VAL A 14 -3.18 -17.59 18.69
C VAL A 14 -4.13 -16.74 17.85
N GLU A 15 -4.25 -15.47 18.22
CA GLU A 15 -5.07 -14.51 17.51
C GLU A 15 -4.31 -13.94 16.31
N HIS A 16 -4.99 -13.92 15.15
CA HIS A 16 -4.45 -13.38 13.92
C HIS A 16 -5.34 -12.25 13.40
N ASN A 17 -4.69 -11.16 13.03
CA ASN A 17 -5.36 -10.05 12.33
C ASN A 17 -5.05 -10.18 10.86
N VAL A 18 -6.08 -10.28 10.04
CA VAL A 18 -5.93 -10.47 8.60
C VAL A 18 -6.66 -9.39 7.84
N MET A 19 -6.13 -9.05 6.69
CA MET A 19 -6.77 -8.16 5.74
C MET A 19 -7.07 -8.95 4.48
N VAL A 20 -8.31 -8.94 4.06
CA VAL A 20 -8.77 -9.66 2.88
C VAL A 20 -9.08 -8.65 1.79
N VAL A 21 -8.47 -8.84 0.63
CA VAL A 21 -8.75 -8.05 -0.56
C VAL A 21 -9.38 -8.99 -1.56
N ALA A 22 -10.60 -8.69 -1.98
CA ALA A 22 -11.31 -9.53 -2.93
C ALA A 22 -11.90 -8.66 -4.03
N ASP A 23 -11.95 -9.21 -5.22
CA ASP A 23 -12.57 -8.56 -6.36
C ASP A 23 -13.39 -9.57 -7.13
N ARG A 24 -14.38 -9.10 -7.86
CA ARG A 24 -15.21 -9.97 -8.66
C ARG A 24 -14.57 -10.24 -10.00
N ILE A 25 -14.64 -11.48 -10.44
CA ILE A 25 -14.30 -11.86 -11.79
C ILE A 25 -15.59 -11.82 -12.60
N LEU A 26 -15.62 -11.00 -13.64
CA LEU A 26 -16.78 -10.85 -14.50
C LEU A 26 -16.53 -11.57 -15.82
N ASP A 27 -17.60 -12.12 -16.39
CA ASP A 27 -17.53 -12.69 -17.74
C ASP A 27 -17.66 -11.60 -18.80
N GLY A 28 -17.71 -11.98 -20.07
CA GLY A 28 -17.82 -11.03 -21.18
C GLY A 28 -19.14 -10.24 -21.20
N ASP A 29 -20.16 -10.70 -20.48
CA ASP A 29 -21.45 -10.03 -20.35
C ASP A 29 -21.58 -9.20 -19.08
N GLY A 30 -20.51 -9.11 -18.29
CA GLY A 30 -20.53 -8.36 -17.05
C GLY A 30 -21.15 -9.09 -15.87
N GLU A 31 -21.43 -10.38 -16.01
CA GLU A 31 -22.01 -11.19 -14.92
C GLU A 31 -20.91 -11.75 -14.02
N PRO A 32 -21.11 -11.73 -12.69
CA PRO A 32 -20.10 -12.29 -11.79
C PRO A 32 -20.01 -13.80 -11.92
N VAL A 33 -18.82 -14.30 -12.22
CA VAL A 33 -18.54 -15.73 -12.35
C VAL A 33 -17.63 -16.25 -11.25
N GLY A 34 -17.10 -15.39 -10.40
CA GLY A 34 -16.24 -15.78 -9.29
C GLY A 34 -15.67 -14.59 -8.56
N THR A 35 -14.77 -14.88 -7.65
CA THR A 35 -14.01 -13.86 -6.93
C THR A 35 -12.54 -14.21 -6.98
N THR A 36 -11.70 -13.19 -7.08
CA THR A 36 -10.27 -13.32 -6.93
C THR A 36 -9.82 -12.38 -5.83
N GLY A 37 -8.76 -12.73 -5.15
CA GLY A 37 -8.27 -11.89 -4.09
C GLY A 37 -7.11 -12.53 -3.36
N PHE A 38 -6.66 -11.85 -2.34
CA PHE A 38 -5.59 -12.35 -1.49
C PHE A 38 -5.86 -11.90 -0.06
N TYR A 39 -5.17 -12.55 0.87
CA TYR A 39 -5.29 -12.18 2.24
C TYR A 39 -3.90 -11.96 2.84
N ILE A 40 -3.80 -11.02 3.75
CA ILE A 40 -2.56 -10.64 4.39
C ILE A 40 -2.70 -10.85 5.88
N ASP A 41 -1.80 -11.64 6.46
CA ASP A 41 -1.72 -11.78 7.90
C ASP A 41 -0.92 -10.61 8.46
N LEU A 42 -1.62 -9.70 9.14
CA LEU A 42 -1.01 -8.51 9.72
C LEU A 42 -0.26 -8.81 11.02
N SER A 43 -0.54 -9.97 11.62
CA SER A 43 0.07 -10.34 12.90
C SER A 43 1.58 -10.45 12.78
N ASP A 44 2.06 -11.10 11.72
CA ASP A 44 3.50 -11.22 11.47
C ASP A 44 4.15 -9.86 11.24
N THR A 45 3.47 -8.97 10.51
CA THR A 45 3.97 -7.63 10.25
C THR A 45 4.12 -6.84 11.54
N LEU A 46 3.13 -6.92 12.43
CA LEU A 46 3.18 -6.25 13.72
C LEU A 46 4.28 -6.83 14.61
N ALA A 47 4.42 -8.15 14.62
CA ALA A 47 5.45 -8.81 15.41
C ALA A 47 6.86 -8.45 14.94
N GLU A 48 7.05 -8.37 13.62
CA GLU A 48 8.34 -7.93 13.05
C GLU A 48 8.64 -6.48 13.44
N ALA A 49 7.64 -5.60 13.35
CA ALA A 49 7.80 -4.20 13.74
C ALA A 49 8.15 -4.06 15.21
N GLU A 50 7.49 -4.83 16.09
CA GLU A 50 7.79 -4.83 17.51
C GLU A 50 9.20 -5.32 17.81
N ARG A 51 9.61 -6.40 17.17
CA ARG A 51 10.97 -6.94 17.33
C ARG A 51 12.02 -5.94 16.87
N ASP A 52 11.77 -5.27 15.76
CA ASP A 52 12.68 -4.26 15.24
C ASP A 52 12.79 -3.07 16.18
N MET A 53 11.69 -2.66 16.80
CA MET A 53 11.71 -1.59 17.79
C MET A 53 12.53 -1.97 19.03
N VAL A 54 12.41 -3.21 19.48
CA VAL A 54 13.16 -3.71 20.64
C VAL A 54 14.63 -3.94 20.27
N GLY A 55 14.88 -4.38 19.05
CA GLY A 55 16.22 -4.66 18.56
C GLY A 55 17.02 -3.43 18.22
N GLN A 56 16.42 -2.38 18.01
CA GLN A 56 16.91 -1.16 17.93
C GLN A 56 17.48 -0.53 16.85
N LEU A 57 17.40 -0.74 15.73
CA LEU A 57 17.90 -0.05 14.57
C LEU A 57 16.86 0.98 14.11
N LEU A 58 16.51 1.88 15.02
CA LEU A 58 15.52 2.91 14.73
C LEU A 58 15.79 3.73 13.47
N PRO A 59 17.06 4.14 13.16
CA PRO A 59 17.32 4.87 11.93
C PRO A 59 17.01 4.06 10.68
N GLU A 60 17.40 2.78 10.66
CA GLU A 60 17.12 1.91 9.51
C GLU A 60 15.62 1.65 9.37
N LEU A 61 14.94 1.48 10.47
CA LEU A 61 13.50 1.28 10.49
C LEU A 61 12.76 2.52 9.98
N ILE A 62 13.22 3.70 10.39
CA ILE A 62 12.64 4.97 9.94
C ILE A 62 12.86 5.13 8.42
N GLU A 63 14.05 4.84 7.92
CA GLU A 63 14.34 4.91 6.48
C GLU A 63 13.51 3.92 5.68
N ALA A 64 13.40 2.69 6.17
CA ALA A 64 12.57 1.68 5.52
C ALA A 64 11.12 2.12 5.46
N ARG A 65 10.60 2.66 6.55
CA ARG A 65 9.23 3.15 6.60
C ARG A 65 9.03 4.34 5.64
N ALA A 66 10.00 5.25 5.61
CA ALA A 66 9.91 6.42 4.75
C ALA A 66 9.82 6.05 3.27
N VAL A 67 10.66 5.14 2.81
CA VAL A 67 10.65 4.75 1.39
C VAL A 67 9.39 3.95 1.05
N ILE A 68 8.89 3.14 1.96
CA ILE A 68 7.64 2.41 1.77
C ILE A 68 6.47 3.39 1.66
N GLU A 69 6.44 4.41 2.52
CA GLU A 69 5.39 5.42 2.45
C GLU A 69 5.44 6.23 1.14
N GLN A 70 6.64 6.54 0.65
CA GLN A 70 6.80 7.18 -0.65
C GLN A 70 6.26 6.31 -1.78
N ALA A 71 6.59 5.04 -1.77
CA ALA A 71 6.12 4.09 -2.79
C ALA A 71 4.60 3.96 -2.74
N LYS A 72 4.02 3.91 -1.55
CA LYS A 72 2.58 3.88 -1.38
C LYS A 72 1.92 5.11 -2.02
N GLY A 73 2.49 6.30 -1.79
CA GLY A 73 1.99 7.54 -2.38
C GLY A 73 1.95 7.48 -3.90
N VAL A 74 3.01 6.94 -4.50
CA VAL A 74 3.06 6.76 -5.95
C VAL A 74 1.95 5.83 -6.43
N LEU A 75 1.78 4.68 -5.78
CA LEU A 75 0.75 3.72 -6.15
C LEU A 75 -0.65 4.30 -5.99
N MET A 76 -0.87 5.04 -4.92
CA MET A 76 -2.15 5.72 -4.68
C MET A 76 -2.52 6.63 -5.83
N ARG A 77 -1.55 7.38 -6.32
CA ARG A 77 -1.80 8.32 -7.43
C ARG A 77 -1.96 7.58 -8.76
N MET A 78 -1.09 6.61 -9.05
CA MET A 78 -1.09 5.92 -10.33
C MET A 78 -2.35 5.08 -10.53
N TYR A 79 -2.82 4.43 -9.46
CA TYR A 79 -3.96 3.52 -9.56
C TYR A 79 -5.22 4.05 -8.90
N ARG A 80 -5.16 5.23 -8.29
CA ARG A 80 -6.27 5.84 -7.55
C ARG A 80 -6.82 4.91 -6.47
N ILE A 81 -5.91 4.38 -5.69
CA ILE A 81 -6.21 3.45 -4.60
C ILE A 81 -5.88 4.09 -3.25
N SER A 82 -6.37 3.48 -2.16
CA SER A 82 -6.08 3.93 -0.82
C SER A 82 -4.65 3.56 -0.39
N ALA A 83 -4.18 4.15 0.70
CA ALA A 83 -2.89 3.82 1.27
C ALA A 83 -2.82 2.34 1.67
N GLU A 84 -3.91 1.81 2.22
CA GLU A 84 -3.98 0.40 2.60
C GLU A 84 -3.87 -0.52 1.38
N GLN A 85 -4.58 -0.19 0.31
CA GLN A 85 -4.52 -0.93 -0.94
C GLN A 85 -3.12 -0.86 -1.56
N ALA A 86 -2.49 0.30 -1.50
CA ALA A 86 -1.13 0.47 -2.01
C ALA A 86 -0.15 -0.42 -1.25
N PHE A 87 -0.27 -0.46 0.07
CA PHE A 87 0.57 -1.34 0.89
C PHE A 87 0.35 -2.82 0.53
N GLN A 88 -0.89 -3.22 0.29
CA GLN A 88 -1.20 -4.58 -0.11
C GLN A 88 -0.58 -4.97 -1.44
N VAL A 89 -0.58 -4.05 -2.41
CA VAL A 89 0.06 -4.29 -3.71
C VAL A 89 1.55 -4.54 -3.52
N LEU A 90 2.21 -3.71 -2.72
CA LEU A 90 3.63 -3.87 -2.43
C LEU A 90 3.91 -5.19 -1.71
N ARG A 91 3.08 -5.51 -0.72
CA ARG A 91 3.25 -6.74 0.05
C ARG A 91 3.00 -7.97 -0.81
N TRP A 92 1.97 -7.96 -1.63
CA TRP A 92 1.70 -9.03 -2.57
C TRP A 92 2.91 -9.26 -3.48
N ARG A 93 3.45 -8.20 -4.03
CA ARG A 93 4.60 -8.29 -4.92
C ARG A 93 5.84 -8.79 -4.20
N SER A 94 6.03 -8.36 -2.97
CA SER A 94 7.11 -8.84 -2.10
C SER A 94 7.02 -10.35 -1.89
N GLN A 95 5.83 -10.85 -1.62
CA GLN A 95 5.61 -12.28 -1.42
C GLN A 95 5.79 -13.08 -2.71
N GLU A 96 5.27 -12.58 -3.83
CA GLU A 96 5.39 -13.25 -5.12
C GLU A 96 6.84 -13.38 -5.59
N THR A 97 7.65 -12.36 -5.34
CA THR A 97 9.01 -12.30 -5.82
C THR A 97 10.04 -12.75 -4.77
N ASN A 98 9.61 -12.92 -3.54
CA ASN A 98 10.47 -13.21 -2.39
C ASN A 98 11.58 -12.16 -2.21
N ILE A 99 11.25 -10.92 -2.53
CA ILE A 99 12.12 -9.75 -2.33
C ILE A 99 11.53 -8.91 -1.20
N LYS A 100 12.37 -8.41 -0.32
CA LYS A 100 11.91 -7.59 0.81
C LYS A 100 11.16 -6.36 0.31
N LEU A 101 10.06 -6.05 0.99
CA LEU A 101 9.18 -4.94 0.61
C LEU A 101 9.94 -3.62 0.53
N ARG A 102 10.86 -3.36 1.47
CA ARG A 102 11.70 -2.17 1.45
C ARG A 102 12.53 -2.07 0.16
N VAL A 103 13.10 -3.19 -0.27
CA VAL A 103 13.92 -3.23 -1.48
C VAL A 103 13.08 -2.92 -2.72
N LEU A 104 11.87 -3.49 -2.78
CA LEU A 104 10.94 -3.18 -3.86
C LEU A 104 10.56 -1.71 -3.88
N ALA A 105 10.30 -1.15 -2.71
CA ALA A 105 9.93 0.26 -2.59
C ALA A 105 11.08 1.18 -3.05
N GLU A 106 12.30 0.88 -2.60
CA GLU A 106 13.49 1.64 -3.03
C GLU A 106 13.67 1.59 -4.53
N ARG A 107 13.52 0.41 -5.10
CA ARG A 107 13.68 0.23 -6.54
C ARG A 107 12.62 0.96 -7.34
N LEU A 108 11.38 0.92 -6.86
CA LEU A 108 10.29 1.64 -7.50
C LEU A 108 10.59 3.14 -7.58
N ILE A 109 11.02 3.72 -6.47
CA ILE A 109 11.36 5.15 -6.44
C ILE A 109 12.54 5.45 -7.36
N THR A 110 13.53 4.57 -7.40
CA THR A 110 14.71 4.75 -8.26
C THR A 110 14.35 4.70 -9.74
N GLU A 111 13.43 3.83 -10.13
CA GLU A 111 13.05 3.66 -11.53
C GLU A 111 11.91 4.57 -11.99
N LEU A 112 11.25 5.24 -11.04
CA LEU A 112 10.13 6.12 -11.36
C LEU A 112 10.44 7.18 -12.42
N PRO A 113 11.64 7.82 -12.42
CA PRO A 113 11.95 8.82 -13.45
C PRO A 113 11.98 8.30 -14.88
N THR A 114 11.99 6.98 -15.10
CA THR A 114 11.93 6.41 -16.46
C THR A 114 10.54 6.49 -17.06
N ILE A 115 9.53 6.75 -16.23
CA ILE A 115 8.14 6.89 -16.68
C ILE A 115 7.96 8.32 -17.22
N PRO A 116 7.21 8.49 -18.33
CA PRO A 116 6.97 9.83 -18.86
C PRO A 116 6.33 10.76 -17.82
N PRO A 117 6.65 12.06 -17.86
CA PRO A 117 6.08 13.00 -16.90
C PRO A 117 4.56 13.15 -17.11
N ALA A 118 3.87 13.61 -16.06
CA ALA A 118 2.47 13.93 -16.16
C ALA A 118 2.25 15.03 -17.22
N SER A 119 1.07 15.00 -17.87
CA SER A 119 0.74 16.01 -18.86
C SER A 119 0.71 17.42 -18.23
N PRO A 120 0.95 18.47 -19.03
CA PRO A 120 0.86 19.84 -18.52
C PRO A 120 -0.50 20.14 -17.88
N ALA A 121 -1.58 19.59 -18.41
CA ALA A 121 -2.91 19.79 -17.84
C ALA A 121 -3.04 19.16 -16.45
N THR A 122 -2.48 17.98 -16.27
CA THR A 122 -2.47 17.28 -14.97
C THR A 122 -1.63 18.06 -13.95
N VAL A 123 -0.45 18.54 -14.37
CA VAL A 123 0.42 19.32 -13.49
C VAL A 123 -0.27 20.64 -13.09
N ALA A 124 -0.92 21.31 -14.03
CA ALA A 124 -1.64 22.55 -13.75
C ALA A 124 -2.79 22.33 -12.76
N ALA A 125 -3.53 21.24 -12.92
CA ALA A 125 -4.61 20.89 -11.99
C ALA A 125 -4.07 20.63 -10.58
N PHE A 126 -2.96 19.94 -10.48
CA PHE A 126 -2.30 19.67 -9.21
C PHE A 126 -1.80 20.98 -8.57
N ASP A 127 -1.16 21.84 -9.35
CA ASP A 127 -0.66 23.13 -8.88
C ASP A 127 -1.79 23.97 -8.30
N HIS A 128 -2.93 23.98 -8.97
CA HIS A 128 -4.09 24.72 -8.49
C HIS A 128 -4.54 24.23 -7.12
N ILE A 129 -4.58 22.93 -6.92
CA ILE A 129 -4.93 22.33 -5.64
C ILE A 129 -3.90 22.73 -4.58
N LEU A 130 -2.62 22.52 -4.88
CA LEU A 130 -1.54 22.76 -3.93
C LEU A 130 -1.51 24.23 -3.47
N LEU A 131 -1.64 25.14 -4.40
CA LEU A 131 -1.55 26.57 -4.11
C LEU A 131 -2.74 27.10 -3.32
N ASN A 132 -3.87 26.41 -3.37
CA ASN A 132 -5.11 26.86 -2.71
C ASN A 132 -5.48 26.03 -1.48
N LEU A 133 -4.66 25.05 -1.09
CA LEU A 133 -4.95 24.20 0.07
C LEU A 133 -5.13 25.02 1.35
N HIS A 134 -4.32 26.05 1.54
CA HIS A 134 -4.37 26.88 2.75
C HIS A 134 -5.72 27.59 2.93
N GLU A 135 -6.42 27.88 1.85
CA GLU A 135 -7.73 28.52 1.90
C GLU A 135 -8.80 27.61 2.50
N HIS A 136 -8.60 26.30 2.39
CA HIS A 136 -9.54 25.31 2.90
C HIS A 136 -9.21 24.83 4.32
N ILE A 137 -8.00 25.07 4.78
CA ILE A 137 -7.50 24.56 6.07
C ILE A 137 -7.45 25.66 7.12
N GLY A 138 -7.10 26.88 6.72
CA GLY A 138 -6.75 27.96 7.63
C GLY A 138 -7.90 28.61 8.39
N ARG A 139 -9.11 28.09 8.36
CA ARG A 139 -10.28 28.69 8.97
C ARG A 139 -10.97 27.80 9.98
N GLY A 140 -10.19 26.91 10.57
CA GLY A 140 -10.71 26.07 11.62
C GLY A 140 -10.93 26.79 12.92
#